data_8e17861587ddf6af1bf81fd06c9ca752
#
_entry.id   8e17861587ddf6af1bf81fd06c9ca752
#
_cell.length_a   1.000
_cell.length_b   1.000
_cell.length_c   1.000
_cell.angle_alpha   90.00
_cell.angle_beta   90.00
_cell.angle_gamma   90.00
#
_symmetry.space_group_name_H-M   'P 1'
#
loop_
_entity.id
_entity.type
_entity.pdbx_description
1 polymer ?
#
loop_
_entity_poly.entity_id
_entity_poly.type
_entity_poly.pdbx_seq_one_letter_code
_entity_poly.pdbx_strand_id
1 'polypeptide(L)'
;LRPQDDIEMAETILRAPVRLFGALTPWRLGCWGIALVVAAPLLGVVASMGGADGATLRHLAATTLPEILANTLALAVIVALGTGILGIATAWLVTMCRFPGSRTLEWALLLPMAMPAYIIGYAYTDLLAFAGPVQTALREVFGWRRGGYWFPDIQSVGGAGTMFVLVLYPYVYLMARAAFLEQSVCVLEASRMLGARPWRSFVAVALPLARPAIAGGVALALMETLADFGTVQYFGVQTFTTAIYRTWYGMGDRAAAAQLASMLLGVVLALLIMERTSRGRARFHHTSRRYRAIRPLALSGWRAIAAILACATPVVLGFVLPVWMLVRLHAIAGDRISPSLFAS
;
A
#
# COMPACT_ATOMS: atom_id res chain seq x y z
N LEU A 1 -31.20 -43.60 3.74
CA LEU A 1 -30.21 -42.90 4.57
C LEU A 1 -30.99 -41.98 5.53
N ARG A 2 -30.86 -42.25 6.83
CA ARG A 2 -31.62 -41.50 7.85
C ARG A 2 -30.91 -40.18 8.20
N PRO A 3 -31.62 -39.09 8.38
CA PRO A 3 -31.01 -37.78 8.72
C PRO A 3 -30.23 -37.73 10.05
N GLN A 4 -30.38 -38.76 10.88
CA GLN A 4 -29.68 -38.90 12.17
C GLN A 4 -28.22 -39.32 12.02
N ASP A 5 -27.87 -40.08 10.99
CA ASP A 5 -26.51 -40.55 10.76
C ASP A 5 -25.56 -39.42 10.33
N ASP A 6 -26.09 -38.42 9.64
CA ASP A 6 -25.33 -37.21 9.21
C ASP A 6 -25.04 -36.25 10.38
N ILE A 7 -25.91 -36.21 11.40
CA ILE A 7 -25.73 -35.38 12.59
C ILE A 7 -24.67 -36.01 13.53
N GLU A 8 -24.72 -37.34 13.73
CA GLU A 8 -23.69 -38.03 14.54
C GLU A 8 -22.31 -37.97 13.92
N MET A 9 -22.23 -38.07 12.59
CA MET A 9 -20.95 -37.93 11.86
C MET A 9 -20.39 -36.49 11.98
N ALA A 10 -21.23 -35.46 11.89
CA ALA A 10 -20.84 -34.09 12.08
C ALA A 10 -20.38 -33.79 13.51
N GLU A 11 -21.03 -34.33 14.54
CA GLU A 11 -20.60 -34.18 15.93
C GLU A 11 -19.30 -34.90 16.23
N THR A 12 -19.06 -36.07 15.61
CA THR A 12 -17.80 -36.82 15.77
C THR A 12 -16.60 -36.09 15.15
N ILE A 13 -16.81 -35.39 14.02
CA ILE A 13 -15.78 -34.55 13.37
C ILE A 13 -15.48 -33.32 14.18
N LEU A 14 -16.49 -32.70 14.83
CA LEU A 14 -16.36 -31.52 15.67
C LEU A 14 -15.70 -31.80 17.04
N ARG A 15 -15.77 -33.02 17.53
CA ARG A 15 -15.19 -33.44 18.83
C ARG A 15 -13.81 -34.07 18.70
N ALA A 16 -13.25 -34.21 17.48
CA ALA A 16 -11.88 -34.68 17.33
C ALA A 16 -10.93 -33.70 18.04
N PRO A 17 -10.23 -34.10 19.13
CA PRO A 17 -9.29 -33.23 19.78
C PRO A 17 -8.21 -32.88 18.76
N VAL A 18 -7.97 -31.59 18.56
CA VAL A 18 -6.81 -31.11 17.79
C VAL A 18 -5.57 -31.59 18.51
N ARG A 19 -5.12 -32.83 18.19
CA ARG A 19 -3.86 -33.35 18.69
C ARG A 19 -2.74 -32.57 17.99
N LEU A 20 -2.28 -31.50 18.63
CA LEU A 20 -1.14 -30.69 18.18
C LEU A 20 0.15 -31.54 17.95
N PHE A 21 0.21 -32.73 18.53
CA PHE A 21 1.33 -33.67 18.42
C PHE A 21 0.93 -35.05 17.79
N GLY A 22 -0.03 -35.04 16.86
CA GLY A 22 -0.31 -36.25 16.05
C GLY A 22 0.87 -36.53 15.12
N ALA A 23 1.18 -37.86 14.92
CA ALA A 23 2.33 -38.40 14.21
C ALA A 23 2.95 -37.50 13.12
N LEU A 24 4.28 -37.34 13.18
CA LEU A 24 5.08 -36.59 12.21
C LEU A 24 4.93 -37.19 10.82
N THR A 25 3.97 -36.77 10.06
CA THR A 25 3.85 -37.15 8.65
C THR A 25 4.95 -36.46 7.84
N PRO A 26 5.49 -37.08 6.77
CA PRO A 26 6.51 -36.48 5.91
C PRO A 26 6.14 -35.07 5.44
N TRP A 27 4.86 -34.82 5.18
CA TRP A 27 4.32 -33.53 4.83
C TRP A 27 4.51 -32.46 5.93
N ARG A 28 4.26 -32.83 7.18
CA ARG A 28 4.46 -31.92 8.33
C ARG A 28 5.93 -31.62 8.55
N LEU A 29 6.82 -32.60 8.40
CA LEU A 29 8.27 -32.38 8.46
C LEU A 29 8.73 -31.41 7.38
N GLY A 30 8.21 -31.56 6.15
CA GLY A 30 8.48 -30.60 5.05
C GLY A 30 8.00 -29.19 5.38
N CYS A 31 6.78 -29.03 5.88
CA CYS A 31 6.27 -27.71 6.30
C CYS A 31 7.10 -27.10 7.44
N TRP A 32 7.50 -27.87 8.45
CA TRP A 32 8.36 -27.39 9.52
C TRP A 32 9.76 -27.04 9.01
N GLY A 33 10.32 -27.83 8.09
CA GLY A 33 11.61 -27.54 7.44
C GLY A 33 11.58 -26.21 6.68
N ILE A 34 10.56 -25.99 5.87
CA ILE A 34 10.37 -24.70 5.15
C ILE A 34 10.19 -23.56 6.15
N ALA A 35 9.36 -23.73 7.17
CA ALA A 35 9.14 -22.70 8.19
C ALA A 35 10.45 -22.33 8.92
N LEU A 36 11.30 -23.30 9.21
CA LEU A 36 12.59 -23.08 9.87
C LEU A 36 13.56 -22.35 8.95
N VAL A 37 13.63 -22.70 7.67
CA VAL A 37 14.44 -22.00 6.66
C VAL A 37 14.01 -20.55 6.52
N VAL A 38 12.70 -20.28 6.48
CA VAL A 38 12.15 -18.92 6.40
C VAL A 38 12.36 -18.14 7.70
N ALA A 39 12.31 -18.81 8.86
CA ALA A 39 12.53 -18.17 10.15
C ALA A 39 14.03 -17.93 10.46
N ALA A 40 14.93 -18.70 9.86
CA ALA A 40 16.37 -18.63 10.16
C ALA A 40 16.97 -17.22 10.02
N PRO A 41 16.71 -16.41 8.98
CA PRO A 41 17.20 -15.04 8.88
C PRO A 41 16.67 -14.15 10.01
N LEU A 42 15.38 -14.30 10.39
CA LEU A 42 14.77 -13.53 11.47
C LEU A 42 15.39 -13.89 12.83
N LEU A 43 15.61 -15.19 13.08
CA LEU A 43 16.30 -15.67 14.26
C LEU A 43 17.75 -15.19 14.31
N GLY A 44 18.44 -15.14 13.17
CA GLY A 44 19.79 -14.60 13.05
C GLY A 44 19.86 -13.11 13.42
N VAL A 45 18.89 -12.30 12.97
CA VAL A 45 18.79 -10.89 13.36
C VAL A 45 18.54 -10.75 14.85
N VAL A 46 17.63 -11.51 15.43
CA VAL A 46 17.35 -11.49 16.87
C VAL A 46 18.55 -11.96 17.69
N ALA A 47 19.23 -13.02 17.26
CA ALA A 47 20.44 -13.54 17.94
C ALA A 47 21.59 -12.51 17.94
N SER A 48 21.74 -11.75 16.85
CA SER A 48 22.80 -10.73 16.74
C SER A 48 22.59 -9.51 17.67
N MET A 49 21.40 -9.35 18.24
CA MET A 49 21.12 -8.30 19.25
C MET A 49 21.93 -8.49 20.56
N GLY A 50 22.29 -9.73 20.89
CA GLY A 50 23.00 -10.05 22.13
C GLY A 50 24.47 -9.61 22.18
N GLY A 51 25.07 -9.23 21.03
CA GLY A 51 26.46 -8.79 20.93
C GLY A 51 26.67 -7.28 21.01
N ALA A 52 25.64 -6.50 21.21
CA ALA A 52 25.74 -5.04 21.23
C ALA A 52 26.08 -4.51 22.63
N ASP A 53 27.10 -3.67 22.75
CA ASP A 53 27.45 -2.96 23.99
C ASP A 53 26.37 -1.99 24.49
N GLY A 54 25.28 -1.85 23.76
CA GLY A 54 24.16 -0.98 24.08
C GLY A 54 24.47 0.53 24.06
N ALA A 55 25.74 0.90 23.91
CA ALA A 55 26.15 2.30 23.87
C ALA A 55 25.67 3.00 22.61
N THR A 56 25.86 2.37 21.43
CA THR A 56 25.38 2.90 20.15
C THR A 56 23.86 3.03 20.14
N LEU A 57 23.14 2.00 20.60
CA LEU A 57 21.68 2.05 20.65
C LEU A 57 21.18 3.12 21.64
N ARG A 58 21.82 3.27 22.79
CA ARG A 58 21.46 4.31 23.77
C ARG A 58 21.68 5.70 23.19
N HIS A 59 22.77 5.90 22.47
CA HIS A 59 23.05 7.15 21.76
C HIS A 59 22.00 7.41 20.68
N LEU A 60 21.70 6.42 19.82
CA LEU A 60 20.67 6.52 18.79
C LEU A 60 19.28 6.79 19.40
N ALA A 61 18.96 6.13 20.51
CA ALA A 61 17.68 6.33 21.22
C ALA A 61 17.52 7.76 21.76
N ALA A 62 18.62 8.35 22.22
CA ALA A 62 18.60 9.72 22.75
C ALA A 62 18.61 10.81 21.67
N THR A 63 19.11 10.51 20.47
CA THR A 63 19.37 11.52 19.42
C THR A 63 18.45 11.37 18.22
N THR A 64 18.50 10.25 17.50
CA THR A 64 17.89 10.09 16.18
C THR A 64 16.64 9.21 16.17
N LEU A 65 16.47 8.30 17.12
CA LEU A 65 15.34 7.38 17.16
C LEU A 65 13.97 8.07 17.24
N PRO A 66 13.78 9.17 18.01
CA PRO A 66 12.50 9.89 18.01
C PRO A 66 12.13 10.46 16.64
N GLU A 67 13.10 11.00 15.89
CA GLU A 67 12.91 11.50 14.55
C GLU A 67 12.57 10.37 13.57
N ILE A 68 13.32 9.28 13.61
CA ILE A 68 13.08 8.07 12.78
C ILE A 68 11.67 7.55 13.01
N LEU A 69 11.25 7.44 14.27
CA LEU A 69 9.92 6.97 14.63
C LEU A 69 8.83 7.93 14.15
N ALA A 70 9.02 9.23 14.37
CA ALA A 70 8.08 10.25 13.95
C ALA A 70 7.91 10.27 12.42
N ASN A 71 9.00 10.23 11.65
CA ASN A 71 8.97 10.19 10.20
C ASN A 71 8.34 8.91 9.67
N THR A 72 8.68 7.76 10.25
CA THR A 72 8.10 6.45 9.88
C THR A 72 6.59 6.42 10.12
N LEU A 73 6.13 6.92 11.28
CA LEU A 73 4.71 6.99 11.60
C LEU A 73 3.97 8.01 10.73
N ALA A 74 4.55 9.18 10.50
CA ALA A 74 3.97 10.21 9.63
C ALA A 74 3.81 9.66 8.20
N LEU A 75 4.86 9.01 7.67
CA LEU A 75 4.82 8.36 6.36
C LEU A 75 3.73 7.27 6.30
N ALA A 76 3.67 6.41 7.33
CA ALA A 76 2.65 5.36 7.42
C ALA A 76 1.23 5.95 7.43
N VAL A 77 0.98 7.03 8.17
CA VAL A 77 -0.33 7.70 8.21
C VAL A 77 -0.68 8.33 6.86
N ILE A 78 0.24 9.04 6.23
CA ILE A 78 0.03 9.65 4.90
C ILE A 78 -0.32 8.56 3.88
N VAL A 79 0.44 7.47 3.85
CA VAL A 79 0.23 6.38 2.89
C VAL A 79 -1.07 5.64 3.19
N ALA A 80 -1.36 5.30 4.45
CA ALA A 80 -2.60 4.61 4.81
C ALA A 80 -3.85 5.42 4.42
N LEU A 81 -3.87 6.71 4.74
CA LEU A 81 -5.00 7.59 4.42
C LEU A 81 -5.09 7.86 2.91
N GLY A 82 -3.98 8.18 2.27
CA GLY A 82 -3.94 8.50 0.85
C GLY A 82 -4.32 7.31 -0.03
N THR A 83 -3.71 6.15 0.19
CA THR A 83 -4.03 4.92 -0.56
C THR A 83 -5.45 4.44 -0.26
N GLY A 84 -5.89 4.57 1.00
CA GLY A 84 -7.27 4.28 1.41
C GLY A 84 -8.28 5.13 0.65
N ILE A 85 -8.12 6.44 0.67
CA ILE A 85 -9.05 7.38 0.01
C ILE A 85 -9.07 7.14 -1.50
N LEU A 86 -7.89 7.12 -2.17
CA LEU A 86 -7.81 6.92 -3.62
C LEU A 86 -8.30 5.53 -4.03
N GLY A 87 -7.84 4.48 -3.35
CA GLY A 87 -8.18 3.10 -3.67
C GLY A 87 -9.67 2.82 -3.50
N ILE A 88 -10.28 3.24 -2.39
CA ILE A 88 -11.72 3.05 -2.14
C ILE A 88 -12.56 3.86 -3.14
N ALA A 89 -12.22 5.14 -3.35
CA ALA A 89 -12.99 6.02 -4.23
C ALA A 89 -12.98 5.50 -5.68
N THR A 90 -11.79 5.16 -6.20
CA THR A 90 -11.65 4.64 -7.56
C THR A 90 -12.28 3.27 -7.72
N ALA A 91 -12.13 2.36 -6.74
CA ALA A 91 -12.79 1.05 -6.75
C ALA A 91 -14.31 1.18 -6.78
N TRP A 92 -14.88 2.06 -5.97
CA TRP A 92 -16.32 2.32 -5.97
C TRP A 92 -16.81 2.87 -7.31
N LEU A 93 -16.12 3.86 -7.88
CA LEU A 93 -16.50 4.49 -9.13
C LEU A 93 -16.53 3.49 -10.28
N VAL A 94 -15.51 2.64 -10.45
CA VAL A 94 -15.46 1.70 -11.58
C VAL A 94 -16.35 0.47 -11.40
N THR A 95 -16.69 0.08 -10.16
CA THR A 95 -17.55 -1.08 -9.90
C THR A 95 -19.02 -0.74 -9.83
N MET A 96 -19.37 0.37 -9.17
CA MET A 96 -20.75 0.72 -8.85
C MET A 96 -21.34 1.79 -9.75
N CYS A 97 -20.51 2.49 -10.55
CA CYS A 97 -20.94 3.53 -11.45
C CYS A 97 -20.60 3.18 -12.91
N ARG A 98 -21.45 3.63 -13.83
CA ARG A 98 -21.22 3.51 -15.27
C ARG A 98 -21.06 4.90 -15.88
N PHE A 99 -19.90 5.17 -16.46
CA PHE A 99 -19.55 6.42 -17.12
C PHE A 99 -18.65 6.13 -18.33
N PRO A 100 -18.52 7.04 -19.32
CA PRO A 100 -17.67 6.85 -20.47
C PRO A 100 -16.22 6.53 -20.07
N GLY A 101 -15.63 5.49 -20.66
CA GLY A 101 -14.24 5.10 -20.38
C GLY A 101 -14.04 4.29 -19.08
N SER A 102 -15.09 3.99 -18.30
CA SER A 102 -14.97 3.24 -17.03
C SER A 102 -14.24 1.90 -17.18
N ARG A 103 -14.47 1.15 -18.29
CA ARG A 103 -13.77 -0.11 -18.58
C ARG A 103 -12.26 0.06 -18.81
N THR A 104 -11.87 1.10 -19.52
CA THR A 104 -10.46 1.41 -19.79
C THR A 104 -9.77 1.86 -18.48
N LEU A 105 -10.44 2.73 -17.72
CA LEU A 105 -9.94 3.22 -16.45
C LEU A 105 -9.82 2.12 -15.39
N GLU A 106 -10.67 1.10 -15.43
CA GLU A 106 -10.60 -0.08 -14.58
C GLU A 106 -9.22 -0.76 -14.64
N TRP A 107 -8.63 -0.87 -15.81
CA TRP A 107 -7.29 -1.43 -16.01
C TRP A 107 -6.19 -0.37 -15.85
N ALA A 108 -6.44 0.83 -16.33
CA ALA A 108 -5.47 1.93 -16.25
C ALA A 108 -5.10 2.29 -14.81
N LEU A 109 -6.04 2.14 -13.86
CA LEU A 109 -5.80 2.36 -12.43
C LEU A 109 -4.74 1.43 -11.81
N LEU A 110 -4.33 0.37 -12.51
CA LEU A 110 -3.26 -0.52 -12.10
C LEU A 110 -1.88 -0.08 -12.59
N LEU A 111 -1.81 0.76 -13.63
CA LEU A 111 -0.54 1.16 -14.25
C LEU A 111 0.46 1.80 -13.29
N PRO A 112 0.07 2.65 -12.33
CA PRO A 112 1.02 3.23 -11.39
C PRO A 112 1.82 2.21 -10.57
N MET A 113 1.26 1.03 -10.31
CA MET A 113 1.94 -0.05 -9.58
C MET A 113 3.15 -0.63 -10.36
N ALA A 114 3.19 -0.45 -11.68
CA ALA A 114 4.31 -0.87 -12.49
C ALA A 114 5.53 0.07 -12.38
N MET A 115 5.35 1.26 -11.78
CA MET A 115 6.42 2.23 -11.61
C MET A 115 7.05 2.12 -10.22
N PRO A 116 8.37 1.93 -10.11
CA PRO A 116 9.06 2.03 -8.82
C PRO A 116 8.92 3.44 -8.22
N ALA A 117 8.63 3.52 -6.91
CA ALA A 117 8.34 4.79 -6.23
C ALA A 117 9.50 5.79 -6.31
N TYR A 118 10.76 5.31 -6.26
CA TYR A 118 11.94 6.18 -6.38
C TYR A 118 12.09 6.81 -7.78
N ILE A 119 11.64 6.10 -8.84
CA ILE A 119 11.67 6.64 -10.22
C ILE A 119 10.66 7.78 -10.35
N ILE A 120 9.46 7.60 -9.80
CA ILE A 120 8.47 8.68 -9.75
C ILE A 120 9.04 9.85 -8.93
N GLY A 121 9.67 9.55 -7.79
CA GLY A 121 10.33 10.57 -6.95
C GLY A 121 11.35 11.38 -7.73
N TYR A 122 12.20 10.72 -8.52
CA TYR A 122 13.17 11.39 -9.39
C TYR A 122 12.49 12.32 -10.40
N ALA A 123 11.49 11.82 -11.14
CA ALA A 123 10.76 12.60 -12.12
C ALA A 123 10.08 13.84 -11.50
N TYR A 124 9.43 13.68 -10.36
CA TYR A 124 8.77 14.80 -9.68
C TYR A 124 9.75 15.77 -9.03
N THR A 125 10.89 15.32 -8.56
CA THR A 125 11.92 16.22 -8.05
C THR A 125 12.48 17.10 -9.17
N ASP A 126 12.76 16.53 -10.34
CA ASP A 126 13.18 17.29 -11.52
C ASP A 126 12.10 18.31 -11.94
N LEU A 127 10.82 17.92 -11.89
CA LEU A 127 9.69 18.77 -12.26
C LEU A 127 9.46 19.91 -11.27
N LEU A 128 9.50 19.64 -9.97
CA LEU A 128 9.01 20.53 -8.91
C LEU A 128 10.14 21.18 -8.10
N ALA A 129 11.41 20.81 -8.34
CA ALA A 129 12.54 21.47 -7.71
C ALA A 129 12.56 22.97 -8.03
N PHE A 130 13.28 23.75 -7.22
CA PHE A 130 13.39 25.21 -7.39
C PHE A 130 13.83 25.60 -8.80
N ALA A 131 14.83 24.89 -9.37
CA ALA A 131 15.29 25.08 -10.73
C ALA A 131 14.46 24.33 -11.79
N GLY A 132 13.46 23.57 -11.34
CA GLY A 132 12.61 22.76 -12.23
C GLY A 132 11.66 23.61 -13.08
N PRO A 133 11.12 23.00 -14.15
CA PRO A 133 10.33 23.72 -15.14
C PRO A 133 9.05 24.33 -14.57
N VAL A 134 8.41 23.70 -13.58
CA VAL A 134 7.16 24.21 -12.98
C VAL A 134 7.41 25.50 -12.20
N GLN A 135 8.37 25.50 -11.28
CA GLN A 135 8.66 26.71 -10.50
C GLN A 135 9.25 27.83 -11.37
N THR A 136 10.02 27.48 -12.40
CA THR A 136 10.54 28.46 -13.37
C THR A 136 9.40 29.10 -14.15
N ALA A 137 8.47 28.32 -14.70
CA ALA A 137 7.31 28.85 -15.40
C ALA A 137 6.42 29.71 -14.49
N LEU A 138 6.20 29.30 -13.24
CA LEU A 138 5.44 30.11 -12.27
C LEU A 138 6.11 31.47 -12.00
N ARG A 139 7.44 31.49 -11.85
CA ARG A 139 8.18 32.74 -11.65
C ARG A 139 8.11 33.65 -12.86
N GLU A 140 8.19 33.09 -14.07
CA GLU A 140 8.06 33.87 -15.30
C GLU A 140 6.66 34.45 -15.48
N VAL A 141 5.62 33.67 -15.25
CA VAL A 141 4.21 34.08 -15.44
C VAL A 141 3.78 35.11 -14.38
N PHE A 142 4.14 34.86 -13.11
CA PHE A 142 3.69 35.71 -11.99
C PHE A 142 4.71 36.77 -11.56
N GLY A 143 5.90 36.82 -12.18
CA GLY A 143 6.98 37.76 -11.79
C GLY A 143 7.55 37.49 -10.39
N TRP A 144 7.39 36.27 -9.88
CA TRP A 144 7.83 35.95 -8.52
C TRP A 144 9.37 35.85 -8.43
N ARG A 145 9.90 36.30 -7.27
CA ARG A 145 11.33 36.19 -6.97
C ARG A 145 11.59 35.09 -5.95
N ARG A 146 12.84 34.64 -5.86
CA ARG A 146 13.26 33.65 -4.85
C ARG A 146 12.91 34.16 -3.45
N GLY A 147 12.21 33.35 -2.66
CA GLY A 147 11.75 33.72 -1.32
C GLY A 147 10.46 34.55 -1.26
N GLY A 148 9.90 34.98 -2.40
CA GLY A 148 8.67 35.75 -2.46
C GLY A 148 7.38 34.95 -2.54
N TYR A 149 7.47 33.63 -2.61
CA TYR A 149 6.31 32.73 -2.64
C TYR A 149 6.61 31.47 -1.86
N TRP A 150 5.57 30.86 -1.33
CA TRP A 150 5.64 29.55 -0.70
C TRP A 150 5.41 28.44 -1.72
N PHE A 151 6.28 27.46 -1.76
CA PHE A 151 6.13 26.24 -2.55
C PHE A 151 6.53 25.05 -1.68
N PRO A 152 5.72 23.98 -1.63
CA PRO A 152 6.04 22.83 -0.80
C PRO A 152 7.34 22.15 -1.27
N ASP A 153 8.20 21.83 -0.30
CA ASP A 153 9.42 21.08 -0.59
C ASP A 153 9.05 19.65 -0.95
N ILE A 154 9.44 19.26 -2.16
CA ILE A 154 9.22 17.90 -2.63
C ILE A 154 10.11 16.91 -1.86
N GLN A 155 11.32 17.29 -1.47
CA GLN A 155 12.23 16.44 -0.68
C GLN A 155 11.87 16.50 0.81
N SER A 156 10.73 15.94 1.13
CA SER A 156 10.14 15.92 2.47
C SER A 156 9.38 14.61 2.71
N VAL A 157 9.00 14.37 3.97
CA VAL A 157 8.12 13.25 4.33
C VAL A 157 6.80 13.32 3.56
N GLY A 158 6.25 14.51 3.35
CA GLY A 158 5.02 14.73 2.58
C GLY A 158 5.19 14.38 1.10
N GLY A 159 6.31 14.80 0.50
CA GLY A 159 6.66 14.45 -0.88
C GLY A 159 6.84 12.95 -1.07
N ALA A 160 7.67 12.30 -0.24
CA ALA A 160 7.85 10.85 -0.27
C ALA A 160 6.51 10.13 -0.08
N GLY A 161 5.71 10.53 0.90
CA GLY A 161 4.39 9.96 1.16
C GLY A 161 3.45 10.09 -0.04
N THR A 162 3.47 11.22 -0.75
CA THR A 162 2.66 11.43 -1.96
C THR A 162 3.09 10.48 -3.08
N MET A 163 4.39 10.27 -3.28
CA MET A 163 4.89 9.30 -4.27
C MET A 163 4.43 7.88 -3.95
N PHE A 164 4.56 7.47 -2.69
CA PHE A 164 4.04 6.16 -2.26
C PHE A 164 2.53 6.04 -2.45
N VAL A 165 1.76 7.06 -2.13
CA VAL A 165 0.30 7.06 -2.36
C VAL A 165 -0.02 6.83 -3.83
N LEU A 166 0.66 7.54 -4.75
CA LEU A 166 0.43 7.42 -6.19
C LEU A 166 0.79 6.05 -6.76
N VAL A 167 1.75 5.34 -6.17
CA VAL A 167 2.20 4.00 -6.62
C VAL A 167 1.42 2.88 -5.94
N LEU A 168 1.09 3.03 -4.64
CA LEU A 168 0.60 1.93 -3.81
C LEU A 168 -0.93 1.92 -3.63
N TYR A 169 -1.66 2.97 -4.05
CA TYR A 169 -3.13 2.93 -3.99
C TYR A 169 -3.76 1.74 -4.74
N PRO A 170 -3.16 1.18 -5.81
CA PRO A 170 -3.75 0.03 -6.49
C PRO A 170 -3.88 -1.23 -5.62
N TYR A 171 -3.08 -1.38 -4.56
CA TYR A 171 -3.28 -2.45 -3.57
C TYR A 171 -4.65 -2.35 -2.90
N VAL A 172 -4.98 -1.15 -2.42
CA VAL A 172 -6.29 -0.89 -1.80
C VAL A 172 -7.40 -0.95 -2.84
N TYR A 173 -7.16 -0.40 -4.04
CA TYR A 173 -8.10 -0.45 -5.16
C TYR A 173 -8.49 -1.88 -5.51
N LEU A 174 -7.53 -2.79 -5.70
CA LEU A 174 -7.79 -4.19 -6.05
C LEU A 174 -8.60 -4.91 -4.98
N MET A 175 -8.20 -4.77 -3.70
CA MET A 175 -8.87 -5.41 -2.57
C MET A 175 -10.28 -4.86 -2.36
N ALA A 176 -10.45 -3.55 -2.42
CA ALA A 176 -11.76 -2.91 -2.29
C ALA A 176 -12.67 -3.27 -3.49
N ARG A 177 -12.12 -3.28 -4.71
CA ARG A 177 -12.85 -3.66 -5.92
C ARG A 177 -13.36 -5.10 -5.84
N ALA A 178 -12.49 -6.05 -5.46
CA ALA A 178 -12.90 -7.43 -5.29
C ALA A 178 -14.04 -7.55 -4.26
N ALA A 179 -13.89 -6.90 -3.10
CA ALA A 179 -14.91 -6.92 -2.06
C ALA A 179 -16.24 -6.29 -2.52
N PHE A 180 -16.21 -5.20 -3.31
CA PHE A 180 -17.42 -4.58 -3.85
C PHE A 180 -18.10 -5.46 -4.88
N LEU A 181 -17.36 -6.19 -5.72
CA LEU A 181 -17.91 -7.14 -6.70
C LEU A 181 -18.52 -8.36 -6.04
N GLU A 182 -17.96 -8.82 -4.92
CA GLU A 182 -18.46 -9.98 -4.17
C GLU A 182 -19.70 -9.66 -3.32
N GLN A 183 -20.01 -8.37 -3.11
CA GLN A 183 -21.18 -8.00 -2.31
C GLN A 183 -22.48 -8.49 -2.94
N SER A 184 -23.32 -9.06 -2.11
CA SER A 184 -24.67 -9.50 -2.52
C SER A 184 -25.50 -8.33 -3.03
N VAL A 185 -25.96 -8.44 -4.28
CA VAL A 185 -26.88 -7.45 -4.91
C VAL A 185 -28.10 -7.23 -4.04
N CYS A 186 -28.60 -8.30 -3.40
CA CYS A 186 -29.78 -8.25 -2.55
C CYS A 186 -29.65 -7.26 -1.39
N VAL A 187 -28.46 -7.16 -0.77
CA VAL A 187 -28.22 -6.24 0.37
C VAL A 187 -28.25 -4.78 -0.10
N LEU A 188 -27.63 -4.50 -1.25
CA LEU A 188 -27.64 -3.16 -1.84
C LEU A 188 -29.02 -2.77 -2.38
N GLU A 189 -29.75 -3.70 -3.02
CA GLU A 189 -31.12 -3.48 -3.48
C GLU A 189 -32.07 -3.28 -2.29
N ALA A 190 -31.95 -4.08 -1.23
CA ALA A 190 -32.75 -3.91 -0.01
C ALA A 190 -32.54 -2.53 0.61
N SER A 191 -31.29 -2.05 0.70
CA SER A 191 -31.02 -0.71 1.21
C SER A 191 -31.67 0.39 0.35
N ARG A 192 -31.71 0.21 -0.97
CA ARG A 192 -32.36 1.14 -1.92
C ARG A 192 -33.88 1.06 -1.81
N MET A 193 -34.45 -0.13 -1.63
CA MET A 193 -35.90 -0.33 -1.39
C MET A 193 -36.37 0.37 -0.10
N LEU A 194 -35.50 0.43 0.91
CA LEU A 194 -35.70 1.18 2.15
C LEU A 194 -35.47 2.69 1.99
N GLY A 195 -35.34 3.20 0.77
CA GLY A 195 -35.19 4.63 0.47
C GLY A 195 -33.81 5.21 0.67
N ALA A 196 -32.77 4.38 0.87
CA ALA A 196 -31.41 4.88 1.01
C ALA A 196 -30.89 5.45 -0.32
N ARG A 197 -30.37 6.68 -0.29
CA ARG A 197 -29.66 7.29 -1.42
C ARG A 197 -28.36 6.52 -1.70
N PRO A 198 -27.83 6.50 -2.94
CA PRO A 198 -26.64 5.75 -3.31
C PRO A 198 -25.42 5.99 -2.40
N TRP A 199 -25.20 7.24 -1.97
CA TRP A 199 -24.12 7.58 -1.05
C TRP A 199 -24.32 6.97 0.35
N ARG A 200 -25.55 7.01 0.86
CA ARG A 200 -25.89 6.41 2.16
C ARG A 200 -25.72 4.88 2.11
N SER A 201 -26.12 4.25 1.01
CA SER A 201 -25.92 2.83 0.77
C SER A 201 -24.43 2.46 0.71
N PHE A 202 -23.60 3.31 0.11
CA PHE A 202 -22.15 3.16 0.11
C PHE A 202 -21.57 3.20 1.52
N VAL A 203 -21.82 4.29 2.26
CA VAL A 203 -21.19 4.52 3.58
C VAL A 203 -21.73 3.56 4.65
N ALA A 204 -23.06 3.28 4.64
CA ALA A 204 -23.69 2.49 5.67
C ALA A 204 -23.66 0.98 5.41
N VAL A 205 -23.48 0.53 4.15
CA VAL A 205 -23.57 -0.88 3.78
C VAL A 205 -22.30 -1.35 3.09
N ALA A 206 -21.97 -0.79 1.91
CA ALA A 206 -20.89 -1.32 1.08
C ALA A 206 -19.52 -1.18 1.74
N LEU A 207 -19.22 -0.01 2.29
CA LEU A 207 -17.93 0.29 2.92
C LEU A 207 -17.68 -0.54 4.19
N PRO A 208 -18.64 -0.69 5.13
CA PRO A 208 -18.48 -1.58 6.28
C PRO A 208 -18.26 -3.04 5.91
N LEU A 209 -18.94 -3.55 4.89
CA LEU A 209 -18.76 -4.91 4.42
C LEU A 209 -17.38 -5.13 3.75
N ALA A 210 -16.83 -4.10 3.10
CA ALA A 210 -15.52 -4.14 2.47
C ALA A 210 -14.35 -3.86 3.44
N ARG A 211 -14.60 -3.44 4.70
CA ARG A 211 -13.56 -3.08 5.67
C ARG A 211 -12.41 -4.09 5.78
N PRO A 212 -12.66 -5.41 5.89
CA PRO A 212 -11.57 -6.37 6.02
C PRO A 212 -10.65 -6.40 4.80
N ALA A 213 -11.20 -6.30 3.60
CA ALA A 213 -10.43 -6.27 2.37
C ALA A 213 -9.64 -4.96 2.22
N ILE A 214 -10.28 -3.83 2.56
CA ILE A 214 -9.63 -2.51 2.56
C ILE A 214 -8.47 -2.49 3.55
N ALA A 215 -8.67 -3.00 4.77
CA ALA A 215 -7.62 -3.10 5.78
C ALA A 215 -6.43 -3.95 5.29
N GLY A 216 -6.72 -5.07 4.59
CA GLY A 216 -5.69 -5.89 3.95
C GLY A 216 -4.92 -5.14 2.87
N GLY A 217 -5.61 -4.38 2.02
CA GLY A 217 -4.98 -3.55 0.99
C GLY A 217 -4.10 -2.44 1.57
N VAL A 218 -4.57 -1.77 2.62
CA VAL A 218 -3.78 -0.75 3.35
C VAL A 218 -2.57 -1.39 4.03
N ALA A 219 -2.74 -2.55 4.66
CA ALA A 219 -1.62 -3.27 5.29
C ALA A 219 -0.53 -3.63 4.26
N LEU A 220 -0.91 -4.11 3.06
CA LEU A 220 0.04 -4.37 1.98
C LEU A 220 0.79 -3.11 1.56
N ALA A 221 0.09 -1.99 1.36
CA ALA A 221 0.72 -0.71 1.02
C ALA A 221 1.68 -0.23 2.13
N LEU A 222 1.31 -0.40 3.40
CA LEU A 222 2.18 -0.06 4.53
C LEU A 222 3.40 -0.96 4.63
N MET A 223 3.26 -2.26 4.40
CA MET A 223 4.40 -3.19 4.39
C MET A 223 5.41 -2.80 3.32
N GLU A 224 4.94 -2.46 2.12
CA GLU A 224 5.79 -1.99 1.02
C GLU A 224 6.50 -0.68 1.38
N THR A 225 5.76 0.28 1.95
CA THR A 225 6.32 1.57 2.40
C THR A 225 7.38 1.41 3.49
N LEU A 226 7.11 0.55 4.49
CA LEU A 226 8.04 0.33 5.62
C LEU A 226 9.28 -0.47 5.22
N ALA A 227 9.21 -1.26 4.15
CA ALA A 227 10.34 -2.00 3.60
C ALA A 227 11.16 -1.18 2.60
N ASP A 228 10.65 -0.05 2.10
CA ASP A 228 11.33 0.76 1.10
C ASP A 228 12.56 1.48 1.71
N PHE A 229 13.65 1.42 0.98
CA PHE A 229 14.87 2.16 1.26
C PHE A 229 15.14 3.22 0.18
N GLY A 230 14.91 2.88 -1.08
CA GLY A 230 15.32 3.69 -2.21
C GLY A 230 14.63 5.06 -2.26
N THR A 231 13.31 5.05 -2.11
CA THR A 231 12.51 6.29 -2.15
C THR A 231 12.82 7.17 -0.96
N VAL A 232 12.79 6.62 0.27
CA VAL A 232 13.03 7.44 1.48
C VAL A 232 14.45 7.98 1.52
N GLN A 233 15.44 7.21 1.04
CA GLN A 233 16.83 7.67 0.91
C GLN A 233 16.93 8.81 -0.10
N TYR A 234 16.26 8.70 -1.25
CA TYR A 234 16.27 9.71 -2.29
C TYR A 234 15.65 11.05 -1.82
N PHE A 235 14.58 10.97 -1.01
CA PHE A 235 13.93 12.14 -0.42
C PHE A 235 14.63 12.65 0.84
N GLY A 236 15.73 12.02 1.28
CA GLY A 236 16.46 12.42 2.49
C GLY A 236 15.67 12.19 3.79
N VAL A 237 14.64 11.36 3.75
CA VAL A 237 13.78 11.07 4.92
C VAL A 237 14.41 10.01 5.80
N GLN A 238 14.67 10.35 7.07
CA GLN A 238 15.19 9.41 8.06
C GLN A 238 14.07 8.47 8.53
N THR A 239 14.14 7.19 8.11
CA THR A 239 13.25 6.11 8.51
C THR A 239 14.06 4.96 9.12
N PHE A 240 13.40 3.91 9.60
CA PHE A 240 14.12 2.72 10.10
C PHE A 240 15.02 2.10 9.03
N THR A 241 14.58 2.01 7.78
CA THR A 241 15.38 1.41 6.69
C THR A 241 16.66 2.20 6.41
N THR A 242 16.57 3.53 6.34
CA THR A 242 17.74 4.39 6.16
C THR A 242 18.67 4.35 7.38
N ALA A 243 18.12 4.30 8.59
CA ALA A 243 18.90 4.18 9.82
C ALA A 243 19.64 2.85 9.92
N ILE A 244 18.98 1.72 9.57
CA ILE A 244 19.59 0.39 9.52
C ILE A 244 20.78 0.39 8.55
N TYR A 245 20.58 0.91 7.35
CA TYR A 245 21.62 0.98 6.34
C TYR A 245 22.81 1.83 6.80
N ARG A 246 22.54 3.03 7.33
CA ARG A 246 23.55 3.96 7.84
C ARG A 246 24.36 3.37 9.00
N THR A 247 23.68 2.67 9.93
CA THR A 247 24.34 2.04 11.08
C THR A 247 25.21 0.87 10.64
N TRP A 248 24.70 0.05 9.72
CA TRP A 248 25.46 -1.11 9.22
C TRP A 248 26.67 -0.69 8.38
N TYR A 249 26.43 0.10 7.31
CA TYR A 249 27.50 0.42 6.34
C TYR A 249 28.27 1.68 6.69
N GLY A 250 27.64 2.67 7.32
CA GLY A 250 28.29 3.93 7.68
C GLY A 250 29.06 3.86 9.00
N MET A 251 28.50 3.17 10.00
CA MET A 251 29.13 3.05 11.33
C MET A 251 29.83 1.70 11.54
N GLY A 252 29.59 0.70 10.70
CA GLY A 252 30.13 -0.65 10.84
C GLY A 252 29.53 -1.46 12.01
N ASP A 253 28.51 -0.94 12.69
CA ASP A 253 27.88 -1.58 13.86
C ASP A 253 26.69 -2.45 13.43
N ARG A 254 26.99 -3.73 13.20
CA ARG A 254 25.98 -4.73 12.79
C ARG A 254 24.98 -5.03 13.91
N ALA A 255 25.42 -4.99 15.18
CA ALA A 255 24.57 -5.31 16.29
C ALA A 255 23.52 -4.22 16.54
N ALA A 256 23.91 -2.95 16.49
CA ALA A 256 22.97 -1.83 16.55
C ALA A 256 22.01 -1.81 15.35
N ALA A 257 22.50 -2.12 14.14
CA ALA A 257 21.66 -2.26 12.97
C ALA A 257 20.61 -3.37 13.12
N ALA A 258 20.99 -4.53 13.68
CA ALA A 258 20.08 -5.63 13.98
C ALA A 258 19.02 -5.24 15.03
N GLN A 259 19.38 -4.43 16.01
CA GLN A 259 18.44 -3.91 17.01
C GLN A 259 17.40 -2.98 16.35
N LEU A 260 17.83 -2.05 15.47
CA LEU A 260 16.92 -1.21 14.69
C LEU A 260 16.01 -2.03 13.77
N ALA A 261 16.55 -3.07 13.12
CA ALA A 261 15.77 -3.98 12.27
C ALA A 261 14.71 -4.75 13.09
N SER A 262 15.04 -5.15 14.32
CA SER A 262 14.09 -5.81 15.22
C SER A 262 13.00 -4.87 15.70
N MET A 263 13.31 -3.57 15.91
CA MET A 263 12.30 -2.56 16.20
C MET A 263 11.35 -2.35 15.02
N LEU A 264 11.88 -2.26 13.80
CA LEU A 264 11.06 -2.19 12.58
C LEU A 264 10.17 -3.43 12.44
N LEU A 265 10.71 -4.63 12.68
CA LEU A 265 9.94 -5.87 12.71
C LEU A 265 8.80 -5.79 13.73
N GLY A 266 9.05 -5.23 14.91
CA GLY A 266 8.04 -4.98 15.94
C GLY A 266 6.91 -4.06 15.44
N VAL A 267 7.25 -2.98 14.73
CA VAL A 267 6.27 -2.07 14.12
C VAL A 267 5.43 -2.80 13.07
N VAL A 268 6.07 -3.59 12.18
CA VAL A 268 5.36 -4.37 11.16
C VAL A 268 4.44 -5.41 11.79
N LEU A 269 4.90 -6.13 12.82
CA LEU A 269 4.08 -7.10 13.55
C LEU A 269 2.89 -6.42 14.25
N ALA A 270 3.09 -5.25 14.86
CA ALA A 270 2.01 -4.48 15.47
C ALA A 270 0.95 -4.09 14.43
N LEU A 271 1.36 -3.64 13.24
CA LEU A 271 0.45 -3.35 12.12
C LEU A 271 -0.31 -4.58 11.65
N LEU A 272 0.36 -5.73 11.52
CA LEU A 272 -0.30 -6.99 11.14
C LEU A 272 -1.29 -7.48 12.20
N ILE A 273 -0.97 -7.32 13.49
CA ILE A 273 -1.89 -7.66 14.58
C ILE A 273 -3.09 -6.71 14.56
N MET A 274 -2.86 -5.41 14.37
CA MET A 274 -3.93 -4.42 14.27
C MET A 274 -4.85 -4.69 13.07
N GLU A 275 -4.27 -5.05 11.92
CA GLU A 275 -5.01 -5.47 10.73
C GLU A 275 -5.84 -6.72 11.02
N ARG A 276 -5.25 -7.77 11.60
CA ARG A 276 -5.96 -8.99 11.98
C ARG A 276 -7.10 -8.73 12.96
N THR A 277 -6.90 -7.88 13.95
CA THR A 277 -7.93 -7.52 14.93
C THR A 277 -9.05 -6.69 14.30
N SER A 278 -8.72 -5.82 13.33
CA SER A 278 -9.70 -5.01 12.61
C SER A 278 -10.62 -5.84 11.71
N ARG A 279 -10.15 -6.98 11.20
CA ARG A 279 -10.99 -7.94 10.46
C ARG A 279 -12.11 -8.51 11.31
N GLY A 280 -11.96 -8.57 12.63
CA GLY A 280 -12.96 -9.06 13.57
C GLY A 280 -13.36 -10.52 13.35
N ARG A 281 -14.34 -11.02 14.13
CA ARG A 281 -14.94 -12.34 13.96
C ARG A 281 -16.02 -12.41 12.87
N ALA A 282 -16.16 -11.37 12.06
CA ALA A 282 -17.19 -11.30 11.03
C ALA A 282 -16.88 -12.29 9.89
N ARG A 283 -17.31 -13.53 10.07
CA ARG A 283 -17.34 -14.54 9.01
C ARG A 283 -18.54 -14.20 8.11
N PHE A 284 -18.30 -13.41 7.08
CA PHE A 284 -19.31 -13.19 6.05
C PHE A 284 -19.41 -14.46 5.20
N HIS A 285 -20.35 -15.34 5.54
CA HIS A 285 -20.68 -16.50 4.73
C HIS A 285 -21.65 -16.04 3.63
N HIS A 286 -21.19 -16.11 2.40
CA HIS A 286 -22.08 -15.92 1.24
C HIS A 286 -23.05 -17.12 1.17
N THR A 287 -24.28 -16.94 1.62
CA THR A 287 -25.31 -17.96 1.60
C THR A 287 -26.01 -18.10 0.26
N SER A 288 -25.77 -17.22 -0.70
CA SER A 288 -26.43 -17.28 -2.02
C SER A 288 -25.44 -17.46 -3.17
N ARG A 289 -25.53 -18.61 -3.86
CA ARG A 289 -24.79 -18.92 -5.11
C ARG A 289 -25.29 -18.15 -6.34
N ARG A 290 -26.31 -17.29 -6.23
CA ARG A 290 -26.82 -16.53 -7.37
C ARG A 290 -26.07 -15.22 -7.52
N TYR A 291 -25.03 -15.23 -8.34
CA TYR A 291 -24.37 -14.03 -8.84
C TYR A 291 -25.33 -13.31 -9.81
N ARG A 292 -26.05 -12.33 -9.31
CA ARG A 292 -26.75 -11.37 -10.16
C ARG A 292 -25.85 -10.16 -10.33
N ALA A 293 -25.57 -9.78 -11.60
CA ALA A 293 -24.74 -8.60 -11.87
C ALA A 293 -25.36 -7.35 -11.23
N ILE A 294 -24.57 -6.62 -10.47
CA ILE A 294 -24.99 -5.34 -9.86
C ILE A 294 -25.37 -4.39 -11.00
N ARG A 295 -26.55 -3.78 -10.93
CA ARG A 295 -26.92 -2.72 -11.88
C ARG A 295 -26.15 -1.45 -11.53
N PRO A 296 -25.16 -1.04 -12.32
CA PRO A 296 -24.37 0.14 -12.03
C PRO A 296 -25.20 1.42 -12.16
N LEU A 297 -24.89 2.41 -11.34
CA LEU A 297 -25.50 3.74 -11.39
C LEU A 297 -24.97 4.48 -12.62
N ALA A 298 -25.83 4.77 -13.61
CA ALA A 298 -25.44 5.57 -14.75
C ALA A 298 -25.18 7.02 -14.33
N LEU A 299 -23.92 7.48 -14.54
CA LEU A 299 -23.53 8.87 -14.32
C LEU A 299 -23.60 9.62 -15.68
N SER A 300 -24.18 10.81 -15.65
CA SER A 300 -24.29 11.70 -16.80
C SER A 300 -23.88 13.13 -16.45
N GLY A 301 -23.58 13.94 -17.48
CA GLY A 301 -23.19 15.33 -17.31
C GLY A 301 -21.95 15.52 -16.43
N TRP A 302 -21.94 16.54 -15.57
CA TRP A 302 -20.80 16.90 -14.73
C TRP A 302 -20.35 15.77 -13.78
N ARG A 303 -21.29 14.89 -13.35
CA ARG A 303 -20.96 13.74 -12.48
C ARG A 303 -20.11 12.70 -13.20
N ALA A 304 -20.38 12.47 -14.50
CA ALA A 304 -19.54 11.59 -15.31
C ALA A 304 -18.14 12.18 -15.49
N ILE A 305 -18.04 13.49 -15.77
CA ILE A 305 -16.74 14.20 -15.88
C ILE A 305 -15.96 14.09 -14.57
N ALA A 306 -16.61 14.36 -13.44
CA ALA A 306 -15.97 14.25 -12.12
C ALA A 306 -15.45 12.83 -11.84
N ALA A 307 -16.22 11.78 -12.22
CA ALA A 307 -15.78 10.39 -12.06
C ALA A 307 -14.59 10.06 -12.97
N ILE A 308 -14.59 10.53 -14.22
CA ILE A 308 -13.45 10.39 -15.15
C ILE A 308 -12.21 11.06 -14.55
N LEU A 309 -12.32 12.31 -14.11
CA LEU A 309 -11.20 13.05 -13.52
C LEU A 309 -10.69 12.35 -12.26
N ALA A 310 -11.57 11.92 -11.37
CA ALA A 310 -11.18 11.22 -10.14
C ALA A 310 -10.41 9.91 -10.40
N CYS A 311 -10.76 9.17 -11.46
CA CYS A 311 -10.07 7.95 -11.85
C CYS A 311 -8.83 8.23 -12.73
N ALA A 312 -8.88 9.24 -13.60
CA ALA A 312 -7.76 9.56 -14.48
C ALA A 312 -6.59 10.26 -13.76
N THR A 313 -6.88 11.12 -12.78
CA THR A 313 -5.85 11.86 -12.05
C THR A 313 -4.76 10.97 -11.45
N PRO A 314 -5.06 9.93 -10.65
CA PRO A 314 -4.00 9.07 -10.10
C PRO A 314 -3.24 8.30 -11.20
N VAL A 315 -3.87 7.95 -12.32
CA VAL A 315 -3.20 7.31 -13.46
C VAL A 315 -2.26 8.29 -14.15
N VAL A 316 -2.72 9.52 -14.39
CA VAL A 316 -1.90 10.55 -15.05
C VAL A 316 -0.72 10.92 -14.16
N LEU A 317 -0.96 11.19 -12.88
CA LEU A 317 0.09 11.59 -11.95
C LEU A 317 1.02 10.40 -11.58
N GLY A 318 0.49 9.20 -11.40
CA GLY A 318 1.28 8.05 -10.95
C GLY A 318 2.00 7.30 -12.09
N PHE A 319 1.61 7.52 -13.35
CA PHE A 319 2.19 6.79 -14.47
C PHE A 319 2.47 7.65 -15.70
N VAL A 320 1.45 8.30 -16.29
CA VAL A 320 1.60 8.97 -17.59
C VAL A 320 2.60 10.11 -17.54
N LEU A 321 2.49 10.99 -16.54
CA LEU A 321 3.39 12.13 -16.37
C LEU A 321 4.83 11.70 -16.07
N PRO A 322 5.10 10.80 -15.12
CA PRO A 322 6.46 10.29 -14.91
C PRO A 322 7.07 9.64 -16.14
N VAL A 323 6.31 8.79 -16.86
CA VAL A 323 6.80 8.18 -18.11
C VAL A 323 7.14 9.24 -19.14
N TRP A 324 6.24 10.21 -19.36
CA TRP A 324 6.50 11.32 -20.27
C TRP A 324 7.77 12.09 -19.90
N MET A 325 7.98 12.36 -18.62
CA MET A 325 9.18 13.05 -18.16
C MET A 325 10.44 12.25 -18.39
N LEU A 326 10.43 10.95 -18.11
CA LEU A 326 11.59 10.07 -18.36
C LEU A 326 11.94 10.03 -19.83
N VAL A 327 10.94 9.93 -20.72
CA VAL A 327 11.14 9.97 -22.17
C VAL A 327 11.71 11.32 -22.61
N ARG A 328 11.21 12.42 -22.05
CA ARG A 328 11.75 13.77 -22.30
C ARG A 328 13.20 13.91 -21.84
N LEU A 329 13.52 13.44 -20.64
CA LEU A 329 14.88 13.49 -20.09
C LEU A 329 15.84 12.66 -20.95
N HIS A 330 15.43 11.47 -21.39
CA HIS A 330 16.21 10.64 -22.30
C HIS A 330 16.47 11.34 -23.66
N ALA A 331 15.44 11.98 -24.21
CA ALA A 331 15.57 12.73 -25.47
C ALA A 331 16.53 13.95 -25.35
N ILE A 332 16.55 14.62 -24.20
CA ILE A 332 17.42 15.77 -23.95
C ILE A 332 18.87 15.32 -23.68
N ALA A 333 19.06 14.24 -22.91
CA ALA A 333 20.38 13.71 -22.57
C ALA A 333 21.15 13.23 -23.80
N GLY A 334 20.47 12.89 -24.90
CA GLY A 334 21.10 12.44 -26.14
C GLY A 334 21.87 11.13 -25.99
N ASP A 335 21.68 10.42 -24.89
CA ASP A 335 22.35 9.17 -24.60
C ASP A 335 21.94 8.12 -25.63
N ARG A 336 22.83 7.91 -26.60
CA ARG A 336 22.77 6.70 -27.42
C ARG A 336 23.06 5.54 -26.49
N ILE A 337 22.03 4.75 -26.17
CA ILE A 337 22.20 3.46 -25.51
C ILE A 337 23.19 2.67 -26.37
N SER A 338 24.46 2.64 -25.94
CA SER A 338 25.49 1.90 -26.66
C SER A 338 25.18 0.40 -26.45
N PRO A 339 25.07 -0.39 -27.53
CA PRO A 339 24.83 -1.83 -27.41
C PRO A 339 25.86 -2.56 -26.53
N SER A 340 27.04 -1.96 -26.34
CA SER A 340 28.11 -2.48 -25.46
C SER A 340 27.74 -2.54 -23.98
N LEU A 341 26.74 -1.76 -23.50
CA LEU A 341 26.26 -1.83 -22.12
C LEU A 341 25.44 -3.11 -21.83
N PHE A 342 24.95 -3.78 -22.86
CA PHE A 342 24.20 -5.05 -22.73
C PHE A 342 25.08 -6.27 -23.04
N ALA A 343 26.35 -6.08 -23.42
CA ALA A 343 27.29 -7.14 -23.79
C ALA A 343 28.29 -7.46 -22.67
N SER A 344 28.28 -6.77 -21.57
CA SER A 344 29.04 -7.00 -20.34
C SER A 344 28.18 -7.65 -19.26
#